data_de14ce355e8c443de22f69f56d17d1e1
#
_entry.id   de14ce355e8c443de22f69f56d17d1e1
#
_cell.length_a   1.000
_cell.length_b   1.000
_cell.length_c   1.000
_cell.angle_alpha   90.00
_cell.angle_beta   90.00
_cell.angle_gamma   90.00
#
_symmetry.space_group_name_H-M   'P 1'
#
loop_
_entity.id
_entity.type
_entity.pdbx_description
1 polymer ?
#
loop_
_entity_poly.entity_id
_entity_poly.type
_entity_poly.pdbx_seq_one_letter_code
_entity_poly.pdbx_strand_id
1 'polypeptide(L)'
;SVVLIGTIYPIFLDVLSSQKISVGPPFYHKLIIPFLIPFLLIMAIGPKLRWIKSNLEGKIYLLSLLIISSLLSILIVKNFSSNFLINTILISSALYLFFITLRDFFRKKLQNFAQNLAHFGFSLLILSILFNNLFSTEIITNLKVGETFENAKAKIIFESISKNEKKNYSSIVAKFTVQDVEGKLENLTPELRIYNQPNIVTSEADIKTTLLSDKFMVINIVQNQEFFNVRYQVKPFMLWIWISVILISTGGLISFVKKEYEK
;
A
#
# COMPACT_ATOMS: atom_id res chain seq x y z
N SER A 1 -6.30 -1.77 -20.75
CA SER A 1 -6.86 -0.60 -21.48
C SER A 1 -6.90 0.66 -20.66
N VAL A 2 -7.34 0.68 -19.37
CA VAL A 2 -7.41 1.90 -18.54
C VAL A 2 -6.04 2.59 -18.37
N VAL A 3 -4.99 1.83 -18.08
CA VAL A 3 -3.62 2.38 -17.95
C VAL A 3 -3.15 2.94 -19.29
N LEU A 4 -3.39 2.23 -20.39
CA LEU A 4 -3.02 2.68 -21.72
C LEU A 4 -3.72 4.00 -22.10
N ILE A 5 -5.01 4.09 -21.86
CA ILE A 5 -5.78 5.33 -22.08
C ILE A 5 -5.22 6.46 -21.21
N GLY A 6 -4.98 6.22 -19.93
CA GLY A 6 -4.45 7.22 -19.00
C GLY A 6 -3.04 7.70 -19.32
N THR A 7 -2.21 6.87 -19.98
CA THR A 7 -0.86 7.27 -20.41
C THR A 7 -0.87 7.99 -21.76
N ILE A 8 -1.73 7.60 -22.68
CA ILE A 8 -1.82 8.20 -24.02
C ILE A 8 -2.62 9.52 -24.00
N TYR A 9 -3.65 9.61 -23.16
CA TYR A 9 -4.54 10.77 -23.10
C TYR A 9 -3.82 12.13 -22.91
N PRO A 10 -2.86 12.29 -21.96
CA PRO A 10 -2.11 13.54 -21.82
C PRO A 10 -1.30 13.90 -23.07
N ILE A 11 -0.68 12.91 -23.72
CA ILE A 11 0.12 13.11 -24.94
C ILE A 11 -0.79 13.59 -26.08
N PHE A 12 -1.97 12.99 -26.19
CA PHE A 12 -2.93 13.36 -27.23
C PHE A 12 -3.45 14.80 -27.04
N LEU A 13 -3.70 15.21 -25.79
CA LEU A 13 -4.13 16.55 -25.46
C LEU A 13 -3.02 17.60 -25.68
N ASP A 14 -1.77 17.28 -25.34
CA ASP A 14 -0.62 18.17 -25.56
C ASP A 14 -0.45 18.49 -27.05
N VAL A 15 -0.63 17.47 -27.92
CA VAL A 15 -0.54 17.64 -29.38
C VAL A 15 -1.72 18.42 -29.97
N LEU A 16 -2.95 18.18 -29.48
CA LEU A 16 -4.16 18.80 -30.08
C LEU A 16 -4.50 20.17 -29.51
N SER A 17 -4.21 20.44 -28.25
CA SER A 17 -4.66 21.66 -27.56
C SER A 17 -3.55 22.44 -26.87
N SER A 18 -2.31 21.99 -26.95
CA SER A 18 -1.14 22.58 -26.24
C SER A 18 -1.36 22.72 -24.72
N GLN A 19 -2.33 21.98 -24.17
CA GLN A 19 -2.61 21.95 -22.74
C GLN A 19 -1.86 20.79 -22.09
N LYS A 20 -0.94 21.11 -21.20
CA LYS A 20 -0.21 20.12 -20.41
C LYS A 20 -1.07 19.66 -19.22
N ILE A 21 -1.64 18.47 -19.32
CA ILE A 21 -2.40 17.84 -18.24
C ILE A 21 -1.57 16.72 -17.63
N SER A 22 -1.41 16.75 -16.31
CA SER A 22 -0.82 15.65 -15.55
C SER A 22 -1.91 14.69 -15.07
N VAL A 23 -1.82 13.43 -15.45
CA VAL A 23 -2.74 12.37 -15.01
C VAL A 23 -2.15 11.70 -13.79
N GLY A 24 -2.77 11.94 -12.65
CA GLY A 24 -2.33 11.41 -11.35
C GLY A 24 -3.25 10.30 -10.79
N PRO A 25 -2.96 9.80 -9.57
CA PRO A 25 -3.73 8.75 -8.90
C PRO A 25 -5.25 8.98 -8.87
N PRO A 26 -5.78 10.20 -8.68
CA PRO A 26 -7.23 10.42 -8.67
C PRO A 26 -7.95 10.07 -9.97
N PHE A 27 -7.28 10.22 -11.12
CA PHE A 27 -7.81 9.81 -12.42
C PHE A 27 -7.96 8.28 -12.50
N TYR A 28 -6.89 7.56 -12.16
CA TYR A 28 -6.90 6.10 -12.19
C TYR A 28 -7.89 5.50 -11.20
N HIS A 29 -8.03 6.08 -10.01
CA HIS A 29 -9.00 5.61 -9.02
C HIS A 29 -10.43 5.67 -9.56
N LYS A 30 -10.83 6.78 -10.21
CA LYS A 30 -12.18 6.91 -10.78
C LYS A 30 -12.48 5.87 -11.86
N LEU A 31 -11.47 5.47 -12.62
CA LEU A 31 -11.64 4.49 -13.70
C LEU A 31 -11.54 3.05 -13.22
N ILE A 32 -10.66 2.73 -12.27
CA ILE A 32 -10.37 1.36 -11.84
C ILE A 32 -11.40 0.86 -10.83
N ILE A 33 -11.81 1.67 -9.87
CA ILE A 33 -12.69 1.25 -8.76
C ILE A 33 -14.01 0.64 -9.24
N PRO A 34 -14.75 1.21 -10.22
CA PRO A 34 -15.99 0.63 -10.70
C PRO A 34 -15.85 -0.78 -11.29
N PHE A 35 -14.68 -1.10 -11.86
CA PHE A 35 -14.40 -2.44 -12.39
C PHE A 35 -13.83 -3.37 -11.32
N LEU A 36 -13.10 -2.83 -10.36
CA LEU A 36 -12.49 -3.62 -9.30
C LEU A 36 -13.55 -4.25 -8.38
N ILE A 37 -14.59 -3.51 -8.01
CA ILE A 37 -15.66 -4.00 -7.13
C ILE A 37 -16.32 -5.27 -7.68
N PRO A 38 -16.92 -5.27 -8.90
CA PRO A 38 -17.52 -6.49 -9.48
C PRO A 38 -16.48 -7.59 -9.70
N PHE A 39 -15.24 -7.26 -10.05
CA PHE A 39 -14.16 -8.23 -10.18
C PHE A 39 -13.89 -8.98 -8.87
N LEU A 40 -13.80 -8.28 -7.73
CA LEU A 40 -13.59 -8.89 -6.42
C LEU A 40 -14.75 -9.80 -6.03
N LEU A 41 -15.99 -9.38 -6.28
CA LEU A 41 -17.19 -10.19 -6.01
C LEU A 41 -17.25 -11.45 -6.89
N ILE A 42 -16.96 -11.32 -8.19
CA ILE A 42 -16.92 -12.46 -9.11
C ILE A 42 -15.80 -13.43 -8.70
N MET A 43 -14.62 -12.93 -8.33
CA MET A 43 -13.51 -13.75 -7.87
C MET A 43 -13.85 -14.51 -6.56
N ALA A 44 -14.63 -13.91 -5.67
CA ALA A 44 -15.09 -14.55 -4.44
C ALA A 44 -16.08 -15.71 -4.70
N ILE A 45 -16.97 -15.56 -5.64
CA ILE A 45 -18.08 -16.51 -5.92
C ILE A 45 -17.73 -17.46 -7.07
N GLY A 46 -17.00 -17.01 -8.09
CA GLY A 46 -16.72 -17.75 -9.32
C GLY A 46 -16.19 -19.16 -9.11
N PRO A 47 -15.19 -19.40 -8.24
CA PRO A 47 -14.67 -20.75 -7.98
C PRO A 47 -15.68 -21.73 -7.38
N LYS A 48 -16.85 -21.25 -6.93
CA LYS A 48 -17.94 -22.04 -6.34
C LYS A 48 -19.05 -22.35 -7.34
N LEU A 49 -19.03 -21.71 -8.51
CA LEU A 49 -19.98 -21.93 -9.59
C LEU A 49 -19.49 -23.07 -10.50
N ARG A 50 -20.40 -23.97 -10.87
CA ARG A 50 -20.17 -24.99 -11.89
C ARG A 50 -20.75 -24.52 -13.22
N TRP A 51 -20.08 -24.87 -14.33
CA TRP A 51 -20.43 -24.38 -15.68
C TRP A 51 -21.85 -24.72 -16.15
N ILE A 52 -22.39 -25.90 -15.82
CA ILE A 52 -23.65 -26.40 -16.42
C ILE A 52 -24.83 -26.42 -15.44
N LYS A 53 -24.61 -26.84 -14.19
CA LYS A 53 -25.64 -26.85 -13.13
C LYS A 53 -24.96 -26.48 -11.81
N SER A 54 -25.24 -25.30 -11.29
CA SER A 54 -24.71 -24.87 -10.01
C SER A 54 -25.85 -24.67 -9.02
N ASN A 55 -25.92 -25.54 -8.02
CA ASN A 55 -26.50 -25.15 -6.75
C ASN A 55 -25.38 -24.56 -5.90
N LEU A 56 -25.46 -23.27 -5.64
CA LEU A 56 -24.53 -22.62 -4.69
C LEU A 56 -24.73 -23.27 -3.32
N GLU A 57 -23.83 -24.21 -2.97
CA GLU A 57 -23.81 -24.78 -1.63
C GLU A 57 -23.45 -23.69 -0.62
N GLY A 58 -24.23 -23.61 0.45
CA GLY A 58 -23.98 -22.62 1.52
C GLY A 58 -24.38 -21.17 1.17
N LYS A 59 -25.45 -20.96 0.42
CA LYS A 59 -25.99 -19.61 0.11
C LYS A 59 -26.15 -18.74 1.35
N ILE A 60 -26.67 -19.30 2.44
CA ILE A 60 -26.86 -18.60 3.71
C ILE A 60 -25.50 -18.14 4.28
N TYR A 61 -24.49 -19.00 4.22
CA TYR A 61 -23.15 -18.66 4.67
C TYR A 61 -22.51 -17.55 3.81
N LEU A 62 -22.62 -17.61 2.48
CA LEU A 62 -22.12 -16.56 1.59
C LEU A 62 -22.81 -15.23 1.85
N LEU A 63 -24.11 -15.24 2.08
CA LEU A 63 -24.88 -14.05 2.41
C LEU A 63 -24.48 -13.50 3.78
N SER A 64 -24.34 -14.35 4.80
CA SER A 64 -23.90 -13.91 6.14
C SER A 64 -22.50 -13.29 6.11
N LEU A 65 -21.56 -13.86 5.36
CA LEU A 65 -20.23 -13.26 5.19
C LEU A 65 -20.29 -11.89 4.49
N LEU A 66 -21.15 -11.74 3.50
CA LEU A 66 -21.33 -10.46 2.81
C LEU A 66 -21.85 -9.40 3.80
N ILE A 67 -22.85 -9.76 4.61
CA ILE A 67 -23.40 -8.86 5.63
C ILE A 67 -22.33 -8.49 6.67
N ILE A 68 -21.58 -9.46 7.19
CA ILE A 68 -20.49 -9.24 8.15
C ILE A 68 -19.42 -8.33 7.54
N SER A 69 -18.99 -8.60 6.31
CA SER A 69 -17.99 -7.78 5.62
C SER A 69 -18.48 -6.34 5.41
N SER A 70 -19.76 -6.16 5.12
CA SER A 70 -20.36 -4.84 4.96
C SER A 70 -20.44 -4.07 6.28
N LEU A 71 -20.84 -4.73 7.35
CA LEU A 71 -20.88 -4.12 8.69
C LEU A 71 -19.49 -3.72 9.16
N LEU A 72 -18.49 -4.60 9.02
CA LEU A 72 -17.11 -4.31 9.35
C LEU A 72 -16.56 -3.14 8.51
N SER A 73 -16.86 -3.12 7.22
CA SER A 73 -16.45 -2.03 6.33
C SER A 73 -17.03 -0.68 6.79
N ILE A 74 -18.32 -0.63 7.16
CA ILE A 74 -18.96 0.58 7.68
C ILE A 74 -18.24 1.07 8.93
N LEU A 75 -17.95 0.17 9.89
CA LEU A 75 -17.26 0.51 11.13
C LEU A 75 -15.84 1.07 10.87
N ILE A 76 -15.10 0.47 9.92
CA ILE A 76 -13.75 0.89 9.57
C ILE A 76 -13.76 2.25 8.86
N VAL A 77 -14.63 2.43 7.86
CA VAL A 77 -14.61 3.62 6.98
C VAL A 77 -15.18 4.86 7.67
N LYS A 78 -16.12 4.70 8.61
CA LYS A 78 -16.83 5.80 9.29
C LYS A 78 -15.91 6.92 9.79
N ASN A 79 -14.72 6.58 10.29
CA ASN A 79 -13.82 7.54 10.93
C ASN A 79 -12.66 8.00 10.03
N PHE A 80 -12.47 7.42 8.82
CA PHE A 80 -11.23 7.59 8.07
C PHE A 80 -11.39 8.10 6.63
N SER A 81 -12.61 8.24 6.11
CA SER A 81 -12.78 8.53 4.68
C SER A 81 -13.77 9.64 4.37
N SER A 82 -13.37 10.52 3.43
CA SER A 82 -14.24 11.55 2.85
C SER A 82 -15.28 10.97 1.85
N ASN A 83 -14.93 9.87 1.15
CA ASN A 83 -15.80 9.20 0.17
C ASN A 83 -16.43 7.93 0.77
N PHE A 84 -17.28 8.11 1.77
CA PHE A 84 -17.84 7.04 2.58
C PHE A 84 -18.44 5.88 1.77
N LEU A 85 -19.33 6.15 0.81
CA LEU A 85 -20.06 5.10 0.07
C LEU A 85 -19.12 4.23 -0.79
N ILE A 86 -18.27 4.85 -1.60
CA ILE A 86 -17.39 4.11 -2.52
C ILE A 86 -16.38 3.28 -1.73
N ASN A 87 -15.77 3.86 -0.68
CA ASN A 87 -14.80 3.16 0.14
C ASN A 87 -15.44 2.04 0.96
N THR A 88 -16.66 2.22 1.43
CA THR A 88 -17.41 1.17 2.13
C THR A 88 -17.68 -0.02 1.21
N ILE A 89 -18.16 0.20 0.00
CA ILE A 89 -18.43 -0.87 -0.97
C ILE A 89 -17.14 -1.58 -1.38
N LEU A 90 -16.08 -0.82 -1.65
CA LEU A 90 -14.78 -1.36 -2.04
C LEU A 90 -14.15 -2.22 -0.94
N ILE A 91 -14.10 -1.72 0.29
CA ILE A 91 -13.54 -2.46 1.44
C ILE A 91 -14.43 -3.66 1.79
N SER A 92 -15.76 -3.52 1.70
CA SER A 92 -16.68 -4.64 1.90
C SER A 92 -16.43 -5.78 0.91
N SER A 93 -16.26 -5.46 -0.39
CA SER A 93 -15.96 -6.47 -1.41
C SER A 93 -14.58 -7.13 -1.21
N ALA A 94 -13.58 -6.37 -0.77
CA ALA A 94 -12.25 -6.88 -0.45
C ALA A 94 -12.26 -7.78 0.80
N LEU A 95 -12.94 -7.38 1.87
CA LEU A 95 -13.13 -8.20 3.07
C LEU A 95 -13.90 -9.48 2.77
N TYR A 96 -14.95 -9.38 1.95
CA TYR A 96 -15.73 -10.54 1.53
C TYR A 96 -14.86 -11.56 0.79
N LEU A 97 -14.06 -11.12 -0.18
CA LEU A 97 -13.11 -11.97 -0.88
C LEU A 97 -12.09 -12.58 0.10
N PHE A 98 -11.54 -11.77 1.01
CA PHE A 98 -10.55 -12.21 1.99
C PHE A 98 -11.10 -13.32 2.89
N PHE A 99 -12.27 -13.16 3.48
CA PHE A 99 -12.86 -14.19 4.35
C PHE A 99 -13.20 -15.48 3.60
N ILE A 100 -13.64 -15.37 2.35
CA ILE A 100 -13.93 -16.54 1.52
C ILE A 100 -12.64 -17.29 1.19
N THR A 101 -11.60 -16.60 0.74
CA THR A 101 -10.32 -17.22 0.38
C THR A 101 -9.59 -17.76 1.59
N LEU A 102 -9.64 -17.09 2.73
CA LEU A 102 -9.10 -17.56 4.01
C LEU A 102 -9.73 -18.90 4.42
N ARG A 103 -11.07 -18.97 4.38
CA ARG A 103 -11.78 -20.23 4.65
C ARG A 103 -11.40 -21.33 3.67
N ASP A 104 -11.33 -21.01 2.37
CA ASP A 104 -11.00 -21.98 1.33
C ASP A 104 -9.55 -22.48 1.48
N PHE A 105 -8.65 -21.62 1.93
CA PHE A 105 -7.26 -21.99 2.24
C PHE A 105 -7.18 -23.03 3.38
N PHE A 106 -7.95 -22.85 4.45
CA PHE A 106 -7.91 -23.78 5.60
C PHE A 106 -8.78 -25.03 5.43
N ARG A 107 -9.81 -25.03 4.62
CA ARG A 107 -10.79 -26.14 4.52
C ARG A 107 -10.57 -27.07 3.34
N LYS A 108 -9.95 -26.63 2.26
CA LYS A 108 -9.82 -27.43 1.05
C LYS A 108 -8.62 -28.37 1.09
N LYS A 109 -8.87 -29.63 0.65
CA LYS A 109 -7.85 -30.65 0.49
C LYS A 109 -6.69 -30.18 -0.39
N LEU A 110 -5.52 -30.77 -0.23
CA LEU A 110 -4.26 -30.52 -0.95
C LEU A 110 -4.37 -30.41 -2.49
N GLN A 111 -5.44 -30.98 -3.11
CA GLN A 111 -5.64 -30.94 -4.56
C GLN A 111 -5.67 -29.55 -5.19
N ASN A 112 -6.18 -28.54 -4.46
CA ASN A 112 -6.30 -27.15 -4.97
C ASN A 112 -5.43 -26.18 -4.15
N PHE A 113 -4.41 -26.66 -3.46
CA PHE A 113 -3.59 -25.84 -2.57
C PHE A 113 -2.95 -24.66 -3.29
N ALA A 114 -2.34 -24.89 -4.46
CA ALA A 114 -1.69 -23.86 -5.26
C ALA A 114 -2.65 -22.71 -5.64
N GLN A 115 -3.84 -23.06 -6.13
CA GLN A 115 -4.87 -22.08 -6.47
C GLN A 115 -5.37 -21.33 -5.24
N ASN A 116 -5.65 -22.03 -4.14
CA ASN A 116 -6.13 -21.41 -2.92
C ASN A 116 -5.08 -20.45 -2.32
N LEU A 117 -3.79 -20.82 -2.38
CA LEU A 117 -2.68 -19.98 -1.94
C LEU A 117 -2.60 -18.69 -2.76
N ALA A 118 -2.67 -18.79 -4.09
CA ALA A 118 -2.63 -17.64 -4.98
C ALA A 118 -3.86 -16.70 -4.77
N HIS A 119 -5.07 -17.27 -4.63
CA HIS A 119 -6.28 -16.49 -4.39
C HIS A 119 -6.28 -15.82 -3.02
N PHE A 120 -5.79 -16.51 -1.98
CA PHE A 120 -5.62 -15.93 -0.66
C PHE A 120 -4.58 -14.80 -0.68
N GLY A 121 -3.41 -15.04 -1.32
CA GLY A 121 -2.39 -14.01 -1.50
C GLY A 121 -2.94 -12.77 -2.22
N PHE A 122 -3.74 -12.96 -3.29
CA PHE A 122 -4.35 -11.85 -4.00
C PHE A 122 -5.36 -11.06 -3.14
N SER A 123 -6.20 -11.75 -2.38
CA SER A 123 -7.16 -11.07 -1.48
C SER A 123 -6.47 -10.30 -0.37
N LEU A 124 -5.38 -10.87 0.19
CA LEU A 124 -4.55 -10.22 1.19
C LEU A 124 -3.84 -8.99 0.61
N LEU A 125 -3.35 -9.07 -0.63
CA LEU A 125 -2.74 -7.94 -1.34
C LEU A 125 -3.69 -6.76 -1.47
N ILE A 126 -4.90 -7.00 -2.01
CA ILE A 126 -5.90 -5.95 -2.19
C ILE A 126 -6.28 -5.34 -0.85
N LEU A 127 -6.55 -6.15 0.17
CA LEU A 127 -6.92 -5.67 1.49
C LEU A 127 -5.79 -4.83 2.13
N SER A 128 -4.54 -5.29 2.02
CA SER A 128 -3.37 -4.57 2.54
C SER A 128 -3.16 -3.22 1.83
N ILE A 129 -3.34 -3.16 0.51
CA ILE A 129 -3.26 -1.89 -0.26
C ILE A 129 -4.37 -0.93 0.18
N LEU A 130 -5.61 -1.40 0.33
CA LEU A 130 -6.73 -0.57 0.77
C LEU A 130 -6.53 -0.04 2.18
N PHE A 131 -6.08 -0.87 3.11
CA PHE A 131 -5.77 -0.47 4.48
C PHE A 131 -4.55 0.45 4.55
N ASN A 132 -3.52 0.20 3.74
CA ASN A 132 -2.40 1.11 3.62
C ASN A 132 -2.88 2.50 3.21
N ASN A 133 -3.70 2.60 2.17
CA ASN A 133 -4.23 3.88 1.71
C ASN A 133 -5.10 4.56 2.79
N LEU A 134 -5.95 3.81 3.47
CA LEU A 134 -6.88 4.35 4.45
C LEU A 134 -6.20 4.87 5.72
N PHE A 135 -5.18 4.16 6.21
CA PHE A 135 -4.54 4.43 7.50
C PHE A 135 -3.16 5.11 7.39
N SER A 136 -2.66 5.36 6.18
CA SER A 136 -1.40 6.09 6.00
C SER A 136 -1.48 7.48 6.58
N THR A 137 -0.40 7.89 7.25
CA THR A 137 -0.24 9.26 7.73
C THR A 137 1.04 9.87 7.20
N GLU A 138 1.00 11.16 6.94
CA GLU A 138 2.12 11.94 6.47
C GLU A 138 2.21 13.26 7.25
N ILE A 139 3.42 13.62 7.60
CA ILE A 139 3.79 14.90 8.22
C ILE A 139 4.91 15.49 7.37
N ILE A 140 4.69 16.71 6.88
CA ILE A 140 5.69 17.49 6.18
C ILE A 140 5.90 18.77 6.98
N THR A 141 7.13 19.04 7.38
CA THR A 141 7.47 20.22 8.17
C THR A 141 8.89 20.68 7.85
N ASN A 142 9.21 21.93 8.21
CA ASN A 142 10.56 22.47 8.11
C ASN A 142 11.13 22.63 9.52
N LEU A 143 12.30 22.07 9.77
CA LEU A 143 12.94 22.07 11.08
C LEU A 143 14.42 22.49 10.97
N LYS A 144 14.88 23.26 11.96
CA LYS A 144 16.31 23.48 12.25
C LYS A 144 16.80 22.45 13.28
N VAL A 145 18.10 22.27 13.34
CA VAL A 145 18.72 21.45 14.38
C VAL A 145 18.36 22.00 15.77
N GLY A 146 17.92 21.11 16.66
CA GLY A 146 17.45 21.44 18.00
C GLY A 146 15.96 21.79 18.09
N GLU A 147 15.27 21.97 16.97
CA GLU A 147 13.82 22.25 16.98
C GLU A 147 12.97 20.99 17.14
N THR A 148 11.77 21.21 17.67
CA THR A 148 10.76 20.17 17.89
C THR A 148 9.47 20.56 17.16
N PHE A 149 8.92 19.62 16.42
CA PHE A 149 7.57 19.72 15.84
C PHE A 149 6.64 18.75 16.56
N GLU A 150 5.48 19.22 16.98
CA GLU A 150 4.48 18.40 17.67
C GLU A 150 3.09 18.63 17.08
N ASN A 151 2.41 17.54 16.80
CA ASN A 151 1.00 17.56 16.38
C ASN A 151 0.24 16.37 17.02
N ALA A 152 -1.06 16.24 16.71
CA ALA A 152 -1.90 15.16 17.23
C ALA A 152 -1.43 13.73 16.83
N LYS A 153 -0.50 13.59 15.86
CA LYS A 153 -0.06 12.28 15.33
C LYS A 153 1.31 11.86 15.81
N ALA A 154 2.23 12.80 16.00
CA ALA A 154 3.59 12.53 16.42
C ALA A 154 4.30 13.79 16.92
N LYS A 155 5.32 13.60 17.74
CA LYS A 155 6.29 14.60 18.12
C LYS A 155 7.63 14.24 17.49
N ILE A 156 8.21 15.15 16.71
CA ILE A 156 9.47 14.99 15.97
C ILE A 156 10.50 15.95 16.54
N ILE A 157 11.60 15.43 17.03
CA ILE A 157 12.72 16.20 17.59
C ILE A 157 13.90 16.06 16.64
N PHE A 158 14.44 17.17 16.15
CA PHE A 158 15.65 17.18 15.33
C PHE A 158 16.87 17.34 16.21
N GLU A 159 17.59 16.25 16.53
CA GLU A 159 18.67 16.26 17.51
C GLU A 159 19.96 16.86 16.98
N SER A 160 20.46 16.35 15.86
CA SER A 160 21.79 16.70 15.37
C SER A 160 22.00 16.36 13.90
N ILE A 161 23.06 16.92 13.33
CA ILE A 161 23.58 16.60 11.99
C ILE A 161 25.03 16.15 12.13
N SER A 162 25.40 15.12 11.36
CA SER A 162 26.79 14.70 11.16
C SER A 162 27.11 14.62 9.68
N LYS A 163 28.35 14.94 9.33
CA LYS A 163 28.85 14.78 7.95
C LYS A 163 29.74 13.56 7.89
N ASN A 164 29.52 12.73 6.88
CA ASN A 164 30.34 11.55 6.60
C ASN A 164 30.89 11.65 5.18
N GLU A 165 32.18 11.38 5.03
CA GLU A 165 32.84 11.35 3.72
C GLU A 165 33.11 9.90 3.30
N LYS A 166 32.71 9.54 2.10
CA LYS A 166 32.96 8.26 1.44
C LYS A 166 33.74 8.48 0.14
N LYS A 167 34.27 7.42 -0.46
CA LYS A 167 35.10 7.54 -1.67
C LYS A 167 34.41 8.23 -2.85
N ASN A 168 33.10 8.02 -3.03
CA ASN A 168 32.32 8.48 -4.19
C ASN A 168 31.19 9.45 -3.85
N TYR A 169 30.93 9.69 -2.57
CA TYR A 169 29.94 10.67 -2.12
C TYR A 169 30.29 11.21 -0.72
N SER A 170 29.81 12.39 -0.41
CA SER A 170 29.69 12.89 0.95
C SER A 170 28.24 12.82 1.41
N SER A 171 27.98 12.54 2.67
CA SER A 171 26.61 12.50 3.19
C SER A 171 26.41 13.39 4.40
N ILE A 172 25.23 13.96 4.48
CA ILE A 172 24.72 14.67 5.65
C ILE A 172 23.71 13.73 6.31
N VAL A 173 24.05 13.21 7.48
CA VAL A 173 23.19 12.33 8.27
C VAL A 173 22.50 13.16 9.34
N ALA A 174 21.18 13.17 9.33
CA ALA A 174 20.38 13.88 10.32
C ALA A 174 19.80 12.88 11.32
N LYS A 175 19.86 13.19 12.61
CA LYS A 175 19.34 12.33 13.67
C LYS A 175 18.06 12.93 14.23
N PHE A 176 17.00 12.14 14.22
CA PHE A 176 15.69 12.49 14.75
C PHE A 176 15.24 11.49 15.81
N THR A 177 14.58 12.00 16.84
CA THR A 177 13.76 11.19 17.75
C THR A 177 12.31 11.49 17.49
N VAL A 178 11.54 10.44 17.16
CA VAL A 178 10.12 10.52 16.92
C VAL A 178 9.38 9.82 18.04
N GLN A 179 8.44 10.51 18.67
CA GLN A 179 7.51 9.95 19.64
C GLN A 179 6.15 9.82 18.96
N ASP A 180 5.58 8.61 18.94
CA ASP A 180 4.23 8.38 18.42
C ASP A 180 3.14 8.70 19.46
N VAL A 181 1.88 8.55 19.05
CA VAL A 181 0.70 8.83 19.90
C VAL A 181 0.67 7.95 21.17
N GLU A 182 1.29 6.75 21.11
CA GLU A 182 1.38 5.82 22.24
C GLU A 182 2.55 6.13 23.17
N GLY A 183 3.32 7.17 22.88
CA GLY A 183 4.50 7.58 23.65
C GLY A 183 5.77 6.79 23.34
N LYS A 184 5.76 5.91 22.35
CA LYS A 184 6.91 5.11 21.95
C LYS A 184 7.94 6.00 21.24
N LEU A 185 9.18 5.94 21.70
CA LEU A 185 10.30 6.67 21.10
C LEU A 185 11.02 5.81 20.07
N GLU A 186 11.29 6.38 18.90
CA GLU A 186 12.04 5.75 17.82
C GLU A 186 13.05 6.73 17.25
N ASN A 187 14.27 6.26 17.00
CA ASN A 187 15.32 7.07 16.37
C ASN A 187 15.32 6.80 14.87
N LEU A 188 15.33 7.84 14.06
CA LEU A 188 15.45 7.80 12.61
C LEU A 188 16.63 8.65 12.16
N THR A 189 17.41 8.14 11.20
CA THR A 189 18.65 8.75 10.73
C THR A 189 18.68 8.87 9.20
N PRO A 190 17.77 9.64 8.59
CA PRO A 190 17.79 9.87 7.15
C PRO A 190 19.06 10.61 6.73
N GLU A 191 19.52 10.36 5.49
CA GLU A 191 20.71 11.03 4.98
C GLU A 191 20.50 11.68 3.62
N LEU A 192 21.27 12.73 3.35
CA LEU A 192 21.41 13.33 2.02
C LEU A 192 22.78 12.94 1.49
N ARG A 193 22.82 12.29 0.34
CA ARG A 193 24.06 11.93 -0.35
C ARG A 193 24.34 12.88 -1.48
N ILE A 194 25.55 13.40 -1.50
CA ILE A 194 26.06 14.29 -2.54
C ILE A 194 27.13 13.51 -3.29
N TYR A 195 26.83 13.05 -4.49
CA TYR A 195 27.73 12.28 -5.32
C TYR A 195 28.67 13.22 -6.08
N ASN A 196 29.95 12.81 -6.23
CA ASN A 196 30.95 13.62 -6.92
C ASN A 196 30.87 13.48 -8.45
N GLN A 197 30.47 12.29 -8.92
CA GLN A 197 30.33 11.97 -10.36
C GLN A 197 29.17 10.99 -10.59
N PRO A 198 28.10 11.41 -11.29
CA PRO A 198 27.75 12.81 -11.61
C PRO A 198 27.42 13.60 -10.34
N ASN A 199 27.51 14.94 -10.40
CA ASN A 199 27.17 15.77 -9.25
C ASN A 199 25.65 15.79 -9.03
N ILE A 200 25.18 14.86 -8.23
CA ILE A 200 23.75 14.65 -7.92
C ILE A 200 23.59 14.55 -6.41
N VAL A 201 22.53 15.19 -5.91
CA VAL A 201 22.08 15.07 -4.52
C VAL A 201 20.90 14.11 -4.47
N THR A 202 21.00 13.08 -3.63
CA THR A 202 19.91 12.11 -3.38
C THR A 202 19.51 12.14 -1.92
N SER A 203 18.20 12.01 -1.66
CA SER A 203 17.66 11.88 -0.32
C SER A 203 17.44 10.39 -0.03
N GLU A 204 18.13 9.87 0.97
CA GLU A 204 18.03 8.50 1.40
C GLU A 204 17.15 8.42 2.65
N ALA A 205 16.07 7.64 2.52
CA ALA A 205 15.13 7.45 3.62
C ALA A 205 15.70 6.50 4.66
N ASP A 206 15.50 6.81 5.93
CA ASP A 206 15.59 5.80 6.99
C ASP A 206 14.23 5.15 7.20
N ILE A 207 14.20 3.81 7.18
CA ILE A 207 12.96 3.02 7.22
C ILE A 207 13.03 2.06 8.41
N LYS A 208 12.01 2.13 9.26
CA LYS A 208 11.79 1.16 10.34
C LYS A 208 10.56 0.32 10.06
N THR A 209 10.77 -0.94 9.74
CA THR A 209 9.72 -1.91 9.45
C THR A 209 9.30 -2.63 10.72
N THR A 210 7.99 -2.73 10.93
CA THR A 210 7.34 -3.55 11.95
C THR A 210 6.31 -4.48 11.28
N LEU A 211 5.72 -5.40 12.05
CA LEU A 211 4.66 -6.29 11.52
C LEU A 211 3.42 -5.53 11.02
N LEU A 212 3.13 -4.37 11.58
CA LEU A 212 1.91 -3.61 11.29
C LEU A 212 2.15 -2.40 10.41
N SER A 213 3.35 -1.80 10.44
CA SER A 213 3.61 -0.56 9.69
C SER A 213 5.09 -0.36 9.42
N ASP A 214 5.38 0.32 8.32
CA ASP A 214 6.66 0.93 8.04
C ASP A 214 6.61 2.40 8.40
N LYS A 215 7.61 2.86 9.13
CA LYS A 215 7.83 4.27 9.47
C LYS A 215 9.06 4.71 8.72
N PHE A 216 8.95 5.75 7.91
CA PHE A 216 10.10 6.27 7.20
C PHE A 216 10.17 7.79 7.25
N MET A 217 11.41 8.27 7.21
CA MET A 217 11.72 9.68 7.22
C MET A 217 12.69 10.02 6.10
N VAL A 218 12.42 11.15 5.45
CA VAL A 218 13.27 11.71 4.41
C VAL A 218 13.53 13.17 4.74
N ILE A 219 14.73 13.64 4.42
CA ILE A 219 15.09 15.05 4.54
C ILE A 219 15.50 15.62 3.18
N ASN A 220 15.21 16.90 2.97
CA ASN A 220 15.67 17.67 1.82
C ASN A 220 16.23 19.02 2.28
N ILE A 221 17.24 19.52 1.57
CA ILE A 221 17.75 20.87 1.78
C ILE A 221 16.81 21.87 1.12
N VAL A 222 16.45 22.91 1.85
CA VAL A 222 15.76 24.08 1.29
C VAL A 222 16.80 25.10 0.90
N GLN A 223 16.89 25.43 -0.40
CA GLN A 223 17.90 26.36 -0.92
C GLN A 223 17.82 27.71 -0.20
N ASN A 224 19.00 28.26 0.16
CA ASN A 224 19.17 29.54 0.83
C ASN A 224 18.53 29.66 2.23
N GLN A 225 18.28 28.55 2.91
CA GLN A 225 17.67 28.55 4.24
C GLN A 225 18.40 27.61 5.20
N GLU A 226 18.35 27.91 6.51
CA GLU A 226 18.99 27.14 7.56
C GLU A 226 18.16 25.96 8.06
N PHE A 227 17.05 25.65 7.41
CA PHE A 227 16.18 24.55 7.81
C PHE A 227 16.13 23.46 6.76
N PHE A 228 15.77 22.26 7.21
CA PHE A 228 15.55 21.08 6.37
C PHE A 228 14.07 20.84 6.25
N ASN A 229 13.62 20.50 5.03
CA ASN A 229 12.30 19.95 4.83
C ASN A 229 12.31 18.49 5.27
N VAL A 230 11.51 18.17 6.28
CA VAL A 230 11.40 16.86 6.91
C VAL A 230 10.05 16.26 6.52
N ARG A 231 10.09 15.08 5.93
CA ARG A 231 8.91 14.30 5.57
C ARG A 231 8.91 12.99 6.34
N TYR A 232 7.99 12.85 7.27
CA TYR A 232 7.78 11.65 8.05
C TYR A 232 6.48 10.98 7.62
N GLN A 233 6.52 9.67 7.33
CA GLN A 233 5.36 8.89 6.92
C GLN A 233 5.26 7.60 7.71
N VAL A 234 4.02 7.22 8.04
CA VAL A 234 3.68 5.91 8.57
C VAL A 234 2.82 5.20 7.51
N LYS A 235 3.29 4.05 7.04
CA LYS A 235 2.66 3.22 6.02
C LYS A 235 2.26 1.87 6.60
N PRO A 236 1.00 1.71 7.06
CA PRO A 236 0.52 0.45 7.61
C PRO A 236 0.48 -0.65 6.54
N PHE A 237 0.62 -1.89 6.97
CA PHE A 237 0.46 -3.10 6.16
C PHE A 237 1.44 -3.27 4.98
N MET A 238 2.55 -2.49 4.91
CA MET A 238 3.54 -2.63 3.83
C MET A 238 4.15 -4.03 3.78
N LEU A 239 4.53 -4.61 4.93
CA LEU A 239 5.07 -5.97 5.01
C LEU A 239 4.07 -7.00 4.45
N TRP A 240 2.78 -6.83 4.72
CA TRP A 240 1.72 -7.72 4.23
C TRP A 240 1.53 -7.66 2.72
N ILE A 241 1.80 -6.50 2.10
CA ILE A 241 1.84 -6.37 0.64
C ILE A 241 2.94 -7.28 0.07
N TRP A 242 4.15 -7.24 0.63
CA TRP A 242 5.26 -8.08 0.19
C TRP A 242 5.00 -9.58 0.41
N ILE A 243 4.48 -9.94 1.58
CA ILE A 243 4.07 -11.32 1.89
C ILE A 243 3.04 -11.81 0.86
N SER A 244 2.07 -10.97 0.52
CA SER A 244 1.02 -11.32 -0.45
C SER A 244 1.59 -11.62 -1.83
N VAL A 245 2.55 -10.83 -2.30
CA VAL A 245 3.23 -11.06 -3.59
C VAL A 245 3.97 -12.40 -3.58
N ILE A 246 4.65 -12.74 -2.49
CA ILE A 246 5.32 -14.04 -2.33
C ILE A 246 4.31 -15.19 -2.36
N LEU A 247 3.17 -15.05 -1.67
CA LEU A 247 2.11 -16.07 -1.67
C LEU A 247 1.52 -16.30 -3.07
N ILE A 248 1.27 -15.22 -3.83
CA ILE A 248 0.77 -15.33 -5.21
C ILE A 248 1.79 -16.04 -6.08
N SER A 249 3.05 -15.62 -6.02
CA SER A 249 4.14 -16.18 -6.82
C SER A 249 4.38 -17.65 -6.52
N THR A 250 4.41 -18.03 -5.24
CA THR A 250 4.58 -19.44 -4.81
C THR A 250 3.37 -20.28 -5.23
N GLY A 251 2.14 -19.77 -5.12
CA GLY A 251 0.95 -20.45 -5.61
C GLY A 251 1.01 -20.71 -7.12
N GLY A 252 1.46 -19.73 -7.90
CA GLY A 252 1.67 -19.87 -9.34
C GLY A 252 2.74 -20.90 -9.68
N LEU A 253 3.89 -20.86 -9.02
CA LEU A 253 5.00 -21.83 -9.23
C LEU A 253 4.58 -23.26 -8.91
N ILE A 254 3.91 -23.49 -7.78
CA ILE A 254 3.41 -24.83 -7.40
C ILE A 254 2.42 -25.35 -8.45
N SER A 255 1.54 -24.48 -8.97
CA SER A 255 0.59 -24.84 -10.01
C SER A 255 1.28 -25.24 -11.32
N PHE A 256 2.33 -24.51 -11.70
CA PHE A 256 3.12 -24.78 -12.90
C PHE A 256 3.85 -26.13 -12.80
N VAL A 257 4.58 -26.38 -11.70
CA VAL A 257 5.30 -27.61 -11.45
C VAL A 257 4.35 -28.82 -11.45
N LYS A 258 3.22 -28.72 -10.72
CA LYS A 258 2.24 -29.82 -10.67
C LYS A 258 1.71 -30.21 -12.07
N LYS A 259 1.45 -29.25 -12.95
CA LYS A 259 0.97 -29.49 -14.32
C LYS A 259 2.02 -30.21 -15.19
N GLU A 260 3.30 -30.03 -14.89
CA GLU A 260 4.39 -30.66 -15.64
C GLU A 260 4.58 -32.14 -15.25
N TYR A 261 4.30 -32.48 -14.00
CA TYR A 261 4.33 -33.88 -13.52
C TYR A 261 3.08 -34.70 -13.84
N GLU A 262 1.95 -34.07 -14.19
CA GLU A 262 0.71 -34.76 -14.60
C GLU A 262 0.61 -34.98 -16.13
N LYS A 263 1.62 -34.56 -16.91
CA LYS A 263 1.81 -34.87 -18.35
C LYS A 263 2.71 -36.07 -18.53
#